data_be6b0a8bfa7449d0c6f94fbbab5de2d3
#
_entry.id   be6b0a8bfa7449d0c6f94fbbab5de2d3
#
_cell.length_a   1.000
_cell.length_b   1.000
_cell.length_c   1.000
_cell.angle_alpha   90.00
_cell.angle_beta   90.00
_cell.angle_gamma   90.00
#
_symmetry.space_group_name_H-M   'P 1'
#
loop_
_entity.id
_entity.type
_entity.pdbx_description
1 polymer ?
#
loop_
_entity_poly.entity_id
_entity_poly.type
_entity_poly.pdbx_seq_one_letter_code
_entity_poly.pdbx_strand_id
1 'polypeptide(L)'
;MEVQKFKEELQKVNGLSIGDYIIFNDYELYNLKTNKEKKFDSFEELLKHKIRGITIENIIGNINEITFNLAGGRGAGGQAKAGSLFAGQENRGRIRNKYDLPAKMNQMYGGNKQTFDNTLKNFKKSHLLDNSESAVTVDDSGFVSIYKHGSKSSVGWTENELSGKHVIHNHPNGSAFSRADLITTATTKATGITATGSKYDYILKKTSKFDAKGFVKAVNNASGKTGDYNEDVHSFLKSNAKKYGYKYSRKSNSKFK
;
A
#
# COMPACT_ATOMS: atom_id res chain seq x y z
N MET A 1 3.80 -18.65 -12.00
CA MET A 1 3.71 -19.16 -10.59
C MET A 1 2.84 -20.40 -10.59
N GLU A 2 3.15 -21.39 -9.79
CA GLU A 2 2.28 -22.55 -9.63
C GLU A 2 0.99 -22.17 -8.90
N VAL A 3 -0.14 -22.76 -9.31
CA VAL A 3 -1.47 -22.47 -8.74
C VAL A 3 -1.53 -22.77 -7.24
N GLN A 4 -0.88 -23.84 -6.81
CA GLN A 4 -0.82 -24.19 -5.38
C GLN A 4 -0.09 -23.11 -4.56
N LYS A 5 1.04 -22.61 -5.06
CA LYS A 5 1.78 -21.52 -4.43
C LYS A 5 0.94 -20.22 -4.35
N PHE A 6 0.18 -19.93 -5.41
CA PHE A 6 -0.74 -18.79 -5.37
C PHE A 6 -1.82 -18.93 -4.29
N LYS A 7 -2.41 -20.14 -4.15
CA LYS A 7 -3.39 -20.44 -3.09
C LYS A 7 -2.81 -20.20 -1.71
N GLU A 8 -1.59 -20.67 -1.47
CA GLU A 8 -0.88 -20.49 -0.20
C GLU A 8 -0.59 -19.00 0.09
N GLU A 9 -0.14 -18.25 -0.91
CA GLU A 9 0.09 -16.80 -0.75
C GLU A 9 -1.22 -16.05 -0.51
N LEU A 10 -2.32 -16.42 -1.19
CA LEU A 10 -3.63 -15.81 -0.99
C LEU A 10 -4.15 -16.03 0.45
N GLN A 11 -3.86 -17.16 1.08
CA GLN A 11 -4.24 -17.43 2.47
C GLN A 11 -3.42 -16.61 3.49
N LYS A 12 -2.23 -16.18 3.11
CA LYS A 12 -1.36 -15.35 3.97
C LYS A 12 -1.76 -13.87 3.99
N VAL A 13 -2.56 -13.41 3.04
CA VAL A 13 -2.92 -12.00 2.84
C VAL A 13 -4.44 -11.79 2.92
N ASN A 14 -4.89 -10.53 2.86
CA ASN A 14 -6.31 -10.21 2.75
C ASN A 14 -6.80 -10.23 1.29
N GLY A 15 -5.88 -10.09 0.33
CA GLY A 15 -6.18 -10.15 -1.09
C GLY A 15 -4.93 -10.00 -1.95
N LEU A 16 -4.99 -10.51 -3.17
CA LEU A 16 -3.93 -10.42 -4.18
C LEU A 16 -4.43 -9.67 -5.41
N SER A 17 -3.59 -8.77 -5.92
CA SER A 17 -3.90 -8.00 -7.13
C SER A 17 -3.46 -8.75 -8.38
N ILE A 18 -4.36 -8.87 -9.35
CA ILE A 18 -4.10 -9.39 -10.68
C ILE A 18 -4.57 -8.36 -11.70
N GLY A 19 -3.67 -7.51 -12.18
CA GLY A 19 -4.01 -6.42 -13.07
C GLY A 19 -5.06 -5.48 -12.46
N ASP A 20 -6.23 -5.38 -13.10
CA ASP A 20 -7.34 -4.54 -12.63
C ASP A 20 -8.25 -5.23 -11.60
N TYR A 21 -7.86 -6.38 -11.10
CA TYR A 21 -8.67 -7.18 -10.18
C TYR A 21 -7.96 -7.42 -8.87
N ILE A 22 -8.75 -7.57 -7.80
CA ILE A 22 -8.28 -8.10 -6.51
C ILE A 22 -9.03 -9.40 -6.26
N ILE A 23 -8.29 -10.46 -5.95
CA ILE A 23 -8.83 -11.70 -5.41
C ILE A 23 -8.65 -11.64 -3.89
N PHE A 24 -9.75 -11.59 -3.16
CA PHE A 24 -9.72 -11.67 -1.71
C PHE A 24 -9.56 -13.13 -1.24
N ASN A 25 -9.06 -13.31 -0.03
CA ASN A 25 -8.75 -14.63 0.54
C ASN A 25 -10.00 -15.50 0.79
N ASP A 26 -11.19 -14.95 0.70
CA ASP A 26 -12.47 -15.65 0.72
C ASP A 26 -13.03 -15.95 -0.68
N TYR A 27 -12.19 -15.90 -1.71
CA TYR A 27 -12.48 -16.20 -3.12
C TYR A 27 -13.48 -15.23 -3.77
N GLU A 28 -13.50 -13.98 -3.32
CA GLU A 28 -14.23 -12.91 -4.00
C GLU A 28 -13.29 -12.20 -4.98
N LEU A 29 -13.72 -12.09 -6.23
CA LEU A 29 -13.06 -11.32 -7.28
C LEU A 29 -13.69 -9.93 -7.35
N TYR A 30 -12.90 -8.90 -7.21
CA TYR A 30 -13.31 -7.50 -7.30
C TYR A 30 -12.61 -6.79 -8.44
N ASN A 31 -13.40 -6.18 -9.36
CA ASN A 31 -12.86 -5.41 -10.47
C ASN A 31 -12.71 -3.94 -10.08
N LEU A 32 -11.49 -3.46 -10.02
CA LEU A 32 -11.14 -2.09 -9.65
C LEU A 32 -11.64 -1.02 -10.64
N LYS A 33 -11.89 -1.39 -11.91
CA LYS A 33 -12.39 -0.45 -12.93
C LYS A 33 -13.90 -0.29 -12.90
N THR A 34 -14.61 -1.40 -12.72
CA THR A 34 -16.06 -1.41 -12.84
C THR A 34 -16.79 -1.45 -11.51
N ASN A 35 -16.07 -1.65 -10.39
CA ASN A 35 -16.57 -1.90 -9.05
C ASN A 35 -17.50 -3.15 -8.97
N LYS A 36 -17.43 -4.04 -9.96
CA LYS A 36 -18.18 -5.29 -9.94
C LYS A 36 -17.43 -6.31 -9.11
N GLU A 37 -18.19 -7.12 -8.41
CA GLU A 37 -17.69 -8.22 -7.59
C GLU A 37 -18.37 -9.52 -7.98
N LYS A 38 -17.66 -10.62 -7.78
CA LYS A 38 -18.18 -11.97 -7.94
C LYS A 38 -17.58 -12.86 -6.87
N LYS A 39 -18.45 -13.52 -6.10
CA LYS A 39 -18.08 -14.52 -5.11
C LYS A 39 -18.08 -15.90 -5.75
N PHE A 40 -17.13 -16.74 -5.33
CA PHE A 40 -17.03 -18.13 -5.71
C PHE A 40 -17.09 -19.02 -4.46
N ASP A 41 -17.68 -20.19 -4.59
CA ASP A 41 -17.85 -21.13 -3.48
C ASP A 41 -16.54 -21.88 -3.17
N SER A 42 -15.65 -21.98 -4.16
CA SER A 42 -14.36 -22.65 -4.00
C SER A 42 -13.24 -21.96 -4.79
N PHE A 43 -11.99 -22.29 -4.42
CA PHE A 43 -10.82 -21.85 -5.16
C PHE A 43 -10.79 -22.43 -6.57
N GLU A 44 -11.24 -23.65 -6.74
CA GLU A 44 -11.31 -24.37 -8.03
C GLU A 44 -12.31 -23.72 -8.98
N GLU A 45 -13.44 -23.22 -8.45
CA GLU A 45 -14.42 -22.45 -9.25
C GLU A 45 -13.84 -21.11 -9.68
N LEU A 46 -13.16 -20.40 -8.76
CA LEU A 46 -12.46 -19.15 -9.06
C LEU A 46 -11.44 -19.33 -10.19
N LEU A 47 -10.64 -20.41 -10.16
CA LEU A 47 -9.61 -20.69 -11.18
C LEU A 47 -10.18 -20.83 -12.59
N LYS A 48 -11.36 -21.45 -12.73
CA LYS A 48 -12.06 -21.66 -14.01
C LYS A 48 -12.70 -20.36 -14.55
N HIS A 49 -12.85 -19.35 -13.71
CA HIS A 49 -13.45 -18.08 -14.16
C HIS A 49 -12.56 -17.37 -15.18
N LYS A 50 -13.21 -16.81 -16.22
CA LYS A 50 -12.50 -16.14 -17.31
C LYS A 50 -12.53 -14.62 -17.14
N ILE A 51 -11.35 -14.03 -17.20
CA ILE A 51 -11.12 -12.58 -17.32
C ILE A 51 -10.68 -12.31 -18.76
N ARG A 52 -11.48 -11.58 -19.54
CA ARG A 52 -11.17 -11.30 -20.96
C ARG A 52 -10.85 -12.56 -21.77
N GLY A 53 -11.59 -13.64 -21.52
CA GLY A 53 -11.42 -14.91 -22.24
C GLY A 53 -10.34 -15.83 -21.69
N ILE A 54 -9.49 -15.39 -20.78
CA ILE A 54 -8.39 -16.17 -20.19
C ILE A 54 -8.82 -16.61 -18.78
N THR A 55 -8.64 -17.88 -18.43
CA THR A 55 -8.94 -18.38 -17.08
C THR A 55 -8.00 -17.75 -16.05
N ILE A 56 -8.48 -17.59 -14.81
CA ILE A 56 -7.63 -17.10 -13.71
C ILE A 56 -6.46 -18.03 -13.49
N GLU A 57 -6.64 -19.34 -13.64
CA GLU A 57 -5.56 -20.33 -13.59
C GLU A 57 -4.42 -20.00 -14.58
N ASN A 58 -4.74 -19.73 -15.84
CA ASN A 58 -3.75 -19.37 -16.85
C ASN A 58 -3.10 -18.01 -16.58
N ILE A 59 -3.86 -17.05 -16.01
CA ILE A 59 -3.30 -15.77 -15.61
C ILE A 59 -2.27 -15.98 -14.49
N ILE A 60 -2.60 -16.77 -13.48
CA ILE A 60 -1.70 -17.12 -12.37
C ILE A 60 -0.45 -17.84 -12.88
N GLY A 61 -0.59 -18.78 -13.79
CA GLY A 61 0.51 -19.52 -14.41
C GLY A 61 1.57 -18.60 -15.04
N ASN A 62 1.15 -17.43 -15.54
CA ASN A 62 2.03 -16.45 -16.17
C ASN A 62 2.60 -15.40 -15.19
N ILE A 63 2.29 -15.48 -13.89
CA ILE A 63 2.85 -14.57 -12.88
C ILE A 63 4.17 -15.15 -12.36
N ASN A 64 5.26 -14.42 -12.53
CA ASN A 64 6.57 -14.85 -12.02
C ASN A 64 6.72 -14.62 -10.52
N GLU A 65 6.24 -13.47 -10.03
CA GLU A 65 6.33 -13.06 -8.62
C GLU A 65 5.15 -12.15 -8.25
N ILE A 66 4.60 -12.32 -7.05
CA ILE A 66 3.61 -11.40 -6.49
C ILE A 66 4.36 -10.26 -5.80
N THR A 67 4.21 -9.06 -6.34
CA THR A 67 4.75 -7.84 -5.75
C THR A 67 3.63 -6.87 -5.40
N PHE A 68 3.79 -6.18 -4.27
CA PHE A 68 2.91 -5.12 -3.82
C PHE A 68 3.60 -3.78 -4.01
N ASN A 69 2.92 -2.83 -4.63
CA ASN A 69 3.48 -1.51 -4.91
C ASN A 69 2.91 -0.49 -3.93
N LEU A 70 3.79 0.18 -3.22
CA LEU A 70 3.51 1.46 -2.61
C LEU A 70 3.96 2.54 -3.59
N ALA A 71 3.10 3.46 -3.89
CA ALA A 71 3.41 4.52 -4.83
C ALA A 71 3.01 5.86 -4.26
N GLY A 72 3.98 6.69 -4.06
CA GLY A 72 3.80 8.08 -3.69
C GLY A 72 3.86 8.96 -4.93
N GLY A 73 2.75 9.33 -5.42
CA GLY A 73 2.69 10.19 -6.59
C GLY A 73 1.51 9.86 -7.50
N ARG A 74 1.21 10.75 -8.41
CA ARG A 74 0.12 10.56 -9.36
C ARG A 74 0.39 9.32 -10.22
N GLY A 75 -0.28 8.20 -9.95
CA GLY A 75 -0.31 7.12 -10.90
C GLY A 75 -0.01 5.70 -10.43
N ALA A 76 -0.51 5.23 -9.31
CA ALA A 76 -0.37 3.81 -8.94
C ALA A 76 -1.69 3.06 -9.01
N GLY A 77 -1.68 2.05 -9.88
CA GLY A 77 -2.67 0.97 -9.94
C GLY A 77 -3.99 1.31 -10.61
N GLY A 78 -4.21 0.77 -11.79
CA GLY A 78 -5.48 0.72 -12.54
C GLY A 78 -6.25 2.04 -12.68
N GLN A 79 -6.78 2.32 -13.85
CA GLN A 79 -7.54 3.56 -14.07
C GLN A 79 -8.71 3.68 -13.09
N ALA A 80 -8.63 4.64 -12.17
CA ALA A 80 -9.78 5.01 -11.37
C ALA A 80 -10.86 5.64 -12.25
N LYS A 81 -12.15 5.48 -11.88
CA LYS A 81 -13.26 6.13 -12.58
C LYS A 81 -13.02 7.64 -12.69
N ALA A 82 -13.41 8.23 -13.82
CA ALA A 82 -13.47 9.69 -13.95
C ALA A 82 -14.31 10.27 -12.79
N GLY A 83 -13.79 11.29 -12.09
CA GLY A 83 -14.39 11.86 -10.87
C GLY A 83 -14.03 11.15 -9.56
N SER A 84 -13.28 10.04 -9.58
CA SER A 84 -12.70 9.43 -8.38
C SER A 84 -11.65 10.35 -7.75
N LEU A 85 -11.58 10.36 -6.41
CA LEU A 85 -10.52 11.04 -5.65
C LEU A 85 -9.12 10.65 -6.11
N PHE A 86 -8.93 9.40 -6.54
CA PHE A 86 -7.65 8.85 -6.98
C PHE A 86 -7.49 8.80 -8.50
N ALA A 87 -8.35 9.47 -9.28
CA ALA A 87 -8.23 9.52 -10.74
C ALA A 87 -6.90 10.15 -11.17
N GLY A 88 -6.25 9.56 -12.17
CA GLY A 88 -4.96 10.03 -12.68
C GLY A 88 -3.76 9.64 -11.82
N GLN A 89 -3.95 8.84 -10.77
CA GLN A 89 -2.88 8.31 -9.91
C GLN A 89 -2.44 6.91 -10.37
N GLU A 90 -2.06 6.78 -11.61
CA GLU A 90 -1.59 5.50 -12.16
C GLU A 90 -0.06 5.44 -12.12
N ASN A 91 0.45 4.35 -11.56
CA ASN A 91 1.88 4.08 -11.59
C ASN A 91 2.23 3.25 -12.83
N ARG A 92 3.04 3.81 -13.72
CA ARG A 92 3.61 3.12 -14.88
C ARG A 92 5.07 2.69 -14.66
N GLY A 93 5.60 2.88 -13.46
CA GLY A 93 6.99 2.57 -13.14
C GLY A 93 7.21 1.09 -12.81
N ARG A 94 8.10 0.42 -13.54
CA ARG A 94 8.68 -0.85 -13.07
C ARG A 94 9.61 -0.54 -11.90
N ILE A 95 9.37 -1.23 -10.77
CA ILE A 95 10.26 -1.14 -9.63
C ILE A 95 11.54 -1.85 -9.97
N ARG A 96 12.62 -1.12 -9.87
CA ARG A 96 13.98 -1.68 -9.93
C ARG A 96 14.66 -1.36 -8.62
N ASN A 97 15.31 -2.34 -8.07
CA ASN A 97 16.29 -2.28 -6.99
C ASN A 97 15.76 -2.61 -5.58
N LYS A 98 16.08 -3.81 -5.19
CA LYS A 98 16.16 -4.27 -3.82
C LYS A 98 17.57 -3.91 -3.32
N TYR A 99 17.66 -3.16 -2.24
CA TYR A 99 18.94 -2.92 -1.58
C TYR A 99 18.95 -3.68 -0.27
N ASP A 100 20.02 -4.46 -0.06
CA ASP A 100 20.29 -5.04 1.25
C ASP A 100 20.66 -3.92 2.21
N LEU A 101 20.06 -3.97 3.40
CA LEU A 101 20.39 -3.05 4.48
C LEU A 101 21.81 -3.29 4.98
N PRO A 102 22.69 -2.31 4.96
CA PRO A 102 23.90 -2.37 5.76
C PRO A 102 23.49 -2.47 7.25
N ALA A 103 24.22 -3.28 8.02
CA ALA A 103 24.01 -3.42 9.48
C ALA A 103 23.96 -2.07 10.24
N LYS A 104 24.56 -1.02 9.68
CA LYS A 104 24.55 0.36 10.20
C LYS A 104 23.17 1.08 10.10
N MET A 105 22.21 0.55 9.35
CA MET A 105 20.92 1.26 9.19
C MET A 105 20.05 1.25 10.44
N ASN A 106 20.11 0.21 11.24
CA ASN A 106 19.45 0.22 12.54
C ASN A 106 20.01 1.31 13.45
N GLN A 107 21.31 1.60 13.36
CA GLN A 107 21.93 2.72 14.06
C GLN A 107 21.50 4.07 13.49
N MET A 108 21.30 4.16 12.17
CA MET A 108 20.89 5.39 11.50
C MET A 108 19.44 5.79 11.83
N TYR A 109 18.52 4.82 11.93
CA TYR A 109 17.10 5.08 12.14
C TYR A 109 16.61 4.90 13.57
N GLY A 110 17.37 4.33 14.49
CA GLY A 110 16.88 4.02 15.82
C GLY A 110 17.79 4.39 16.99
N GLY A 111 19.09 4.27 16.85
CA GLY A 111 20.00 4.44 17.99
C GLY A 111 19.65 3.50 19.17
N ASN A 112 20.06 3.87 20.37
CA ASN A 112 19.84 3.08 21.60
C ASN A 112 18.40 3.18 22.17
N LYS A 113 17.55 4.05 21.64
CA LYS A 113 16.14 4.20 22.03
C LYS A 113 15.28 4.10 20.78
N GLN A 114 15.01 2.88 20.36
CA GLN A 114 14.15 2.58 19.24
C GLN A 114 12.70 2.82 19.68
N THR A 115 12.04 3.74 19.00
CA THR A 115 10.60 3.94 19.05
C THR A 115 10.15 4.30 17.65
N PHE A 116 8.89 4.04 17.33
CA PHE A 116 8.33 4.44 16.06
C PHE A 116 8.56 5.93 15.74
N ASP A 117 8.35 6.82 16.73
CA ASP A 117 8.51 8.27 16.54
C ASP A 117 9.99 8.65 16.30
N ASN A 118 10.95 7.99 16.94
CA ASN A 118 12.37 8.22 16.69
C ASN A 118 12.78 7.74 15.30
N THR A 119 12.30 6.57 14.88
CA THR A 119 12.54 6.04 13.54
C THR A 119 11.96 6.97 12.48
N LEU A 120 10.70 7.41 12.63
CA LEU A 120 10.07 8.37 11.72
C LEU A 120 10.85 9.69 11.67
N LYS A 121 11.28 10.22 12.83
CA LYS A 121 12.08 11.45 12.89
C LYS A 121 13.40 11.30 12.13
N ASN A 122 14.10 10.19 12.31
CA ASN A 122 15.40 9.95 11.66
C ASN A 122 15.22 9.65 10.17
N PHE A 123 14.19 8.91 9.78
CA PHE A 123 13.82 8.71 8.38
C PHE A 123 13.58 10.05 7.67
N LYS A 124 12.84 10.97 8.27
CA LYS A 124 12.60 12.30 7.71
C LYS A 124 13.89 13.11 7.54
N LYS A 125 14.80 13.08 8.52
CA LYS A 125 16.09 13.76 8.42
C LYS A 125 16.89 13.30 7.21
N SER A 126 16.78 12.02 6.84
CA SER A 126 17.56 11.43 5.76
C SER A 126 16.86 11.51 4.40
N HIS A 127 15.53 11.44 4.36
CA HIS A 127 14.79 11.16 3.12
C HIS A 127 13.65 12.12 2.80
N LEU A 128 13.32 13.08 3.68
CA LEU A 128 12.17 13.97 3.45
C LEU A 128 12.31 14.81 2.17
N LEU A 129 13.54 15.15 1.80
CA LEU A 129 13.86 16.00 0.64
C LEU A 129 14.40 15.20 -0.56
N ASP A 130 14.37 13.87 -0.51
CA ASP A 130 14.80 13.05 -1.63
C ASP A 130 13.87 13.27 -2.83
N ASN A 131 14.46 13.27 -4.04
CA ASN A 131 13.72 13.38 -5.31
C ASN A 131 13.10 12.05 -5.77
N SER A 132 13.33 10.98 -5.02
CA SER A 132 12.81 9.63 -5.25
C SER A 132 12.27 9.07 -3.95
N GLU A 133 11.44 8.04 -4.06
CA GLU A 133 10.89 7.38 -2.89
C GLU A 133 11.90 6.49 -2.23
N SER A 134 12.08 6.70 -0.95
CA SER A 134 12.76 5.81 -0.02
C SER A 134 11.74 5.25 0.95
N ALA A 135 11.92 4.03 1.40
CA ALA A 135 11.00 3.41 2.34
C ALA A 135 11.70 2.44 3.28
N VAL A 136 11.16 2.32 4.49
CA VAL A 136 11.59 1.34 5.48
C VAL A 136 10.39 0.56 6.01
N THR A 137 10.59 -0.71 6.35
CA THR A 137 9.65 -1.46 7.18
C THR A 137 10.14 -1.46 8.63
N VAL A 138 9.23 -1.18 9.54
CA VAL A 138 9.50 -1.12 10.97
C VAL A 138 8.56 -2.02 11.76
N ASP A 139 9.02 -2.59 12.84
CA ASP A 139 8.17 -3.30 13.79
C ASP A 139 7.50 -2.32 14.77
N ASP A 140 6.73 -2.85 15.72
CA ASP A 140 6.01 -2.04 16.71
C ASP A 140 6.93 -1.26 17.65
N SER A 141 8.19 -1.72 17.83
CA SER A 141 9.21 -1.00 18.61
C SER A 141 9.90 0.10 17.81
N GLY A 142 9.64 0.19 16.51
CA GLY A 142 10.30 1.13 15.60
C GLY A 142 11.60 0.61 15.02
N PHE A 143 11.89 -0.70 15.17
CA PHE A 143 13.10 -1.32 14.65
C PHE A 143 13.00 -1.51 13.13
N VAL A 144 13.98 -0.99 12.38
CA VAL A 144 14.00 -1.08 10.92
C VAL A 144 14.43 -2.48 10.50
N SER A 145 13.57 -3.14 9.71
CA SER A 145 13.85 -4.47 9.17
C SER A 145 14.41 -4.42 7.75
N ILE A 146 13.84 -3.55 6.90
CA ILE A 146 14.20 -3.45 5.49
C ILE A 146 14.18 -1.99 5.08
N TYR A 147 15.14 -1.60 4.24
CA TYR A 147 15.14 -0.33 3.51
C TYR A 147 15.05 -0.59 2.01
N LYS A 148 14.34 0.26 1.32
CA LYS A 148 14.31 0.27 -0.14
C LYS A 148 14.38 1.68 -0.67
N HIS A 149 15.05 1.81 -1.80
CA HIS A 149 15.03 3.02 -2.60
C HIS A 149 14.33 2.68 -3.92
N GLY A 150 13.33 3.46 -4.27
CA GLY A 150 12.50 3.23 -5.42
C GLY A 150 12.72 4.23 -6.55
N SER A 151 11.71 4.40 -7.38
CA SER A 151 11.64 5.42 -8.40
C SER A 151 11.17 6.76 -7.80
N LYS A 152 10.94 7.77 -8.66
CA LYS A 152 10.33 9.04 -8.23
C LYS A 152 8.93 8.92 -7.63
N SER A 153 8.27 7.77 -7.82
CA SER A 153 6.87 7.60 -7.49
C SER A 153 6.48 6.20 -7.04
N SER A 154 7.44 5.33 -6.70
CA SER A 154 7.08 3.97 -6.24
C SER A 154 8.22 3.20 -5.58
N VAL A 155 7.85 2.40 -4.60
CA VAL A 155 8.69 1.37 -3.95
C VAL A 155 7.92 0.05 -3.95
N GLY A 156 8.57 -1.07 -4.34
CA GLY A 156 7.94 -2.38 -4.37
C GLY A 156 8.29 -3.28 -3.20
N TRP A 157 7.33 -4.12 -2.85
CA TRP A 157 7.40 -4.99 -1.69
C TRP A 157 6.91 -6.40 -2.01
N THR A 158 7.41 -7.39 -1.30
CA THR A 158 6.80 -8.71 -1.20
C THR A 158 5.98 -8.80 0.09
N GLU A 159 5.06 -9.77 0.18
CA GLU A 159 4.27 -9.98 1.41
C GLU A 159 5.17 -10.27 2.61
N ASN A 160 6.19 -11.09 2.45
CA ASN A 160 7.13 -11.42 3.53
C ASN A 160 7.85 -10.20 4.10
N GLU A 161 8.11 -9.20 3.28
CA GLU A 161 8.74 -7.95 3.71
C GLU A 161 7.77 -7.04 4.48
N LEU A 162 6.46 -7.14 4.20
CA LEU A 162 5.41 -6.32 4.81
C LEU A 162 4.74 -6.95 6.02
N SER A 163 4.75 -8.29 6.11
CA SER A 163 3.99 -9.02 7.12
C SER A 163 4.40 -8.64 8.54
N GLY A 164 3.42 -8.18 9.33
CA GLY A 164 3.62 -7.73 10.71
C GLY A 164 4.42 -6.43 10.85
N LYS A 165 4.66 -5.69 9.77
CA LYS A 165 5.46 -4.46 9.77
C LYS A 165 4.63 -3.24 9.40
N HIS A 166 5.07 -2.08 9.89
CA HIS A 166 4.59 -0.79 9.46
C HIS A 166 5.57 -0.21 8.42
N VAL A 167 5.05 0.35 7.33
CA VAL A 167 5.89 0.98 6.31
C VAL A 167 5.98 2.48 6.56
N ILE A 168 7.19 3.04 6.49
CA ILE A 168 7.43 4.48 6.44
C ILE A 168 8.07 4.79 5.09
N HIS A 169 7.51 5.71 4.31
CA HIS A 169 8.07 6.16 3.04
C HIS A 169 7.89 7.67 2.86
N ASN A 170 8.74 8.28 2.03
CA ASN A 170 8.60 9.67 1.66
C ASN A 170 7.81 9.81 0.36
N HIS A 171 7.09 10.93 0.25
CA HIS A 171 6.50 11.41 -0.99
C HIS A 171 7.22 12.66 -1.46
N PRO A 172 8.08 12.58 -2.49
CA PRO A 172 8.87 13.72 -2.98
C PRO A 172 8.03 14.95 -3.35
N ASN A 173 6.81 14.72 -3.83
CA ASN A 173 5.86 15.78 -4.18
C ASN A 173 5.02 16.30 -2.99
N GLY A 174 5.22 15.74 -1.80
CA GLY A 174 4.48 16.12 -0.58
C GLY A 174 3.01 15.71 -0.55
N SER A 175 2.58 14.79 -1.43
CA SER A 175 1.18 14.33 -1.47
C SER A 175 0.81 13.44 -0.28
N ALA A 176 -0.50 13.34 0.00
CA ALA A 176 -1.06 12.32 0.86
C ALA A 176 -0.93 10.92 0.23
N PHE A 177 -1.38 9.88 0.95
CA PHE A 177 -1.38 8.51 0.43
C PHE A 177 -1.98 8.39 -0.96
N SER A 178 -1.31 7.65 -1.82
CA SER A 178 -1.86 7.22 -3.10
C SER A 178 -2.91 6.11 -2.91
N ARG A 179 -3.66 5.84 -3.96
CA ARG A 179 -4.57 4.68 -4.01
C ARG A 179 -3.81 3.36 -3.81
N ALA A 180 -2.63 3.23 -4.41
CA ALA A 180 -1.82 2.02 -4.28
C ALA A 180 -1.32 1.82 -2.85
N ASP A 181 -0.90 2.87 -2.15
CA ASP A 181 -0.52 2.78 -0.74
C ASP A 181 -1.64 2.20 0.10
N LEU A 182 -2.85 2.73 -0.10
CA LEU A 182 -4.02 2.32 0.67
C LEU A 182 -4.47 0.90 0.34
N ILE A 183 -4.50 0.53 -0.96
CA ILE A 183 -4.87 -0.83 -1.38
C ILE A 183 -3.81 -1.84 -0.92
N THR A 184 -2.52 -1.57 -1.13
CA THR A 184 -1.44 -2.45 -0.66
C THR A 184 -1.50 -2.64 0.85
N THR A 185 -1.67 -1.55 1.61
CA THR A 185 -1.83 -1.65 3.07
C THR A 185 -3.03 -2.50 3.44
N ALA A 186 -4.15 -2.39 2.73
CA ALA A 186 -5.36 -3.15 3.02
C ALA A 186 -5.21 -4.64 2.70
N THR A 187 -4.64 -4.97 1.56
CA THR A 187 -4.58 -6.35 1.04
C THR A 187 -3.49 -7.20 1.66
N THR A 188 -2.43 -6.58 2.18
CA THR A 188 -1.30 -7.27 2.83
C THR A 188 -1.47 -7.42 4.34
N LYS A 189 -0.54 -8.14 4.99
CA LYS A 189 -0.41 -8.25 6.45
C LYS A 189 0.39 -7.08 7.07
N ALA A 190 0.70 -6.03 6.32
CA ALA A 190 1.27 -4.82 6.90
C ALA A 190 0.40 -4.31 8.06
N THR A 191 1.00 -3.85 9.15
CA THR A 191 0.26 -3.31 10.31
C THR A 191 -0.19 -1.87 10.09
N GLY A 192 0.42 -1.19 9.12
CA GLY A 192 0.07 0.19 8.76
C GLY A 192 1.06 0.81 7.79
N ILE A 193 0.84 2.07 7.52
CA ILE A 193 1.65 2.85 6.58
C ILE A 193 1.77 4.31 7.03
N THR A 194 2.91 4.90 6.78
CA THR A 194 3.17 6.34 6.92
C THR A 194 3.73 6.88 5.62
N ALA A 195 3.08 7.91 5.08
CA ALA A 195 3.66 8.74 4.03
C ALA A 195 4.12 10.06 4.63
N THR A 196 5.38 10.42 4.41
CA THR A 196 5.94 11.70 4.88
C THR A 196 6.25 12.61 3.70
N GLY A 197 5.80 13.84 3.77
CA GLY A 197 6.05 14.87 2.77
C GLY A 197 6.43 16.20 3.41
N SER A 198 6.73 17.20 2.60
CA SER A 198 7.24 18.50 3.06
C SER A 198 6.31 19.21 4.06
N LYS A 199 4.98 19.03 3.95
CA LYS A 199 3.99 19.70 4.81
C LYS A 199 3.48 18.83 5.95
N TYR A 200 3.25 17.55 5.67
CA TYR A 200 2.56 16.65 6.60
C TYR A 200 3.14 15.24 6.58
N ASP A 201 3.00 14.56 7.73
CA ASP A 201 3.04 13.10 7.83
C ASP A 201 1.60 12.59 7.88
N TYR A 202 1.29 11.60 7.06
CA TYR A 202 0.03 10.88 7.05
C TYR A 202 0.28 9.48 7.61
N ILE A 203 -0.41 9.11 8.68
CA ILE A 203 -0.16 7.88 9.42
C ILE A 203 -1.46 7.09 9.51
N LEU A 204 -1.48 5.87 8.97
CA LEU A 204 -2.57 4.92 9.08
C LEU A 204 -2.06 3.65 9.77
N LYS A 205 -2.72 3.22 10.85
CA LYS A 205 -2.43 1.96 11.57
C LYS A 205 -3.69 1.10 11.60
N LYS A 206 -3.60 -0.12 11.12
CA LYS A 206 -4.71 -1.08 11.20
C LYS A 206 -4.93 -1.51 12.66
N THR A 207 -6.16 -1.80 13.00
CA THR A 207 -6.52 -2.46 14.27
C THR A 207 -6.91 -3.91 14.00
N SER A 208 -7.15 -4.70 15.06
CA SER A 208 -7.66 -6.07 14.93
C SER A 208 -9.04 -6.16 14.26
N LYS A 209 -9.77 -5.03 14.17
CA LYS A 209 -11.09 -4.93 13.54
C LYS A 209 -11.03 -4.38 12.11
N PHE A 210 -9.84 -4.35 11.49
CA PHE A 210 -9.68 -3.76 10.16
C PHE A 210 -10.44 -4.55 9.09
N ASP A 211 -11.41 -3.88 8.45
CA ASP A 211 -12.16 -4.41 7.30
C ASP A 211 -11.41 -4.09 6.01
N ALA A 212 -10.55 -4.98 5.59
CA ALA A 212 -9.73 -4.82 4.38
C ALA A 212 -10.58 -4.69 3.11
N LYS A 213 -11.61 -5.55 2.97
CA LYS A 213 -12.47 -5.58 1.79
C LYS A 213 -13.32 -4.32 1.66
N GLY A 214 -14.00 -3.94 2.73
CA GLY A 214 -14.79 -2.72 2.75
C GLY A 214 -13.95 -1.47 2.54
N PHE A 215 -12.73 -1.43 3.11
CA PHE A 215 -11.80 -0.32 2.92
C PHE A 215 -11.32 -0.21 1.46
N VAL A 216 -10.95 -1.32 0.80
CA VAL A 216 -10.56 -1.33 -0.63
C VAL A 216 -11.71 -0.81 -1.50
N LYS A 217 -12.95 -1.28 -1.28
CA LYS A 217 -14.13 -0.82 -2.01
C LYS A 217 -14.38 0.67 -1.78
N ALA A 218 -14.22 1.15 -0.53
CA ALA A 218 -14.38 2.57 -0.21
C ALA A 218 -13.32 3.44 -0.87
N VAL A 219 -12.04 3.05 -0.83
CA VAL A 219 -10.94 3.74 -1.52
C VAL A 219 -11.21 3.79 -3.02
N ASN A 220 -11.68 2.69 -3.61
CA ASN A 220 -11.95 2.63 -5.04
C ASN A 220 -13.14 3.50 -5.49
N ASN A 221 -14.11 3.73 -4.60
CA ASN A 221 -15.29 4.56 -4.85
C ASN A 221 -15.17 6.00 -4.30
N ALA A 222 -14.06 6.33 -3.67
CA ALA A 222 -13.86 7.66 -3.11
C ALA A 222 -13.86 8.75 -4.20
N SER A 223 -14.56 9.85 -3.96
CA SER A 223 -14.62 11.03 -4.83
C SER A 223 -14.02 12.24 -4.13
N GLY A 224 -13.28 13.07 -4.86
CA GLY A 224 -12.81 14.36 -4.37
C GLY A 224 -13.97 15.34 -4.23
N LYS A 225 -13.90 16.23 -3.23
CA LYS A 225 -14.94 17.23 -2.91
C LYS A 225 -14.41 18.65 -2.99
N THR A 226 -13.15 18.86 -2.63
CA THR A 226 -12.56 20.20 -2.47
C THR A 226 -11.69 20.61 -3.67
N GLY A 227 -11.25 19.67 -4.49
CA GLY A 227 -10.24 19.87 -5.52
C GLY A 227 -8.81 19.87 -4.98
N ASP A 228 -8.61 19.90 -3.65
CA ASP A 228 -7.32 19.68 -3.01
C ASP A 228 -7.18 18.20 -2.64
N TYR A 229 -6.32 17.51 -3.37
CA TYR A 229 -6.08 16.08 -3.17
C TYR A 229 -5.73 15.72 -1.71
N ASN A 230 -4.84 16.50 -1.10
CA ASN A 230 -4.38 16.22 0.25
C ASN A 230 -5.48 16.39 1.29
N GLU A 231 -6.33 17.39 1.14
CA GLU A 231 -7.47 17.61 2.03
C GLU A 231 -8.58 16.59 1.80
N ASP A 232 -8.82 16.20 0.56
CA ASP A 232 -9.81 15.18 0.23
C ASP A 232 -9.42 13.82 0.78
N VAL A 233 -8.14 13.38 0.61
CA VAL A 233 -7.63 12.14 1.20
C VAL A 233 -7.65 12.19 2.73
N HIS A 234 -7.25 13.34 3.31
CA HIS A 234 -7.31 13.52 4.76
C HIS A 234 -8.74 13.36 5.30
N SER A 235 -9.70 14.04 4.69
CA SER A 235 -11.11 14.00 5.08
C SER A 235 -11.70 12.60 4.91
N PHE A 236 -11.40 11.94 3.81
CA PHE A 236 -11.81 10.56 3.56
C PHE A 236 -11.28 9.61 4.65
N LEU A 237 -9.99 9.64 4.93
CA LEU A 237 -9.40 8.76 5.92
C LEU A 237 -9.87 9.04 7.33
N LYS A 238 -10.02 10.32 7.70
CA LYS A 238 -10.50 10.72 9.02
C LYS A 238 -11.94 10.24 9.26
N SER A 239 -12.84 10.45 8.30
CA SER A 239 -14.25 10.10 8.43
C SER A 239 -14.54 8.59 8.41
N ASN A 240 -13.69 7.80 7.77
CA ASN A 240 -13.87 6.37 7.61
C ASN A 240 -13.11 5.50 8.62
N ALA A 241 -12.29 6.09 9.50
CA ALA A 241 -11.41 5.35 10.40
C ALA A 241 -12.15 4.38 11.31
N LYS A 242 -13.22 4.82 11.96
CA LYS A 242 -14.04 3.99 12.84
C LYS A 242 -14.75 2.87 12.07
N LYS A 243 -15.30 3.20 10.88
CA LYS A 243 -16.07 2.28 10.06
C LYS A 243 -15.24 1.09 9.61
N TYR A 244 -14.00 1.33 9.17
CA TYR A 244 -13.13 0.27 8.64
C TYR A 244 -12.05 -0.18 9.61
N GLY A 245 -12.09 0.22 10.87
CA GLY A 245 -11.25 -0.31 11.93
C GLY A 245 -9.77 0.04 11.82
N TYR A 246 -9.42 1.28 11.52
CA TYR A 246 -8.05 1.78 11.57
C TYR A 246 -7.93 3.05 12.40
N LYS A 247 -6.71 3.38 12.83
CA LYS A 247 -6.35 4.68 13.41
C LYS A 247 -5.68 5.52 12.34
N TYR A 248 -6.07 6.79 12.25
CA TYR A 248 -5.50 7.73 11.31
C TYR A 248 -5.11 9.03 11.99
N SER A 249 -3.97 9.58 11.61
CA SER A 249 -3.54 10.91 12.01
C SER A 249 -2.77 11.61 10.90
N ARG A 250 -2.87 12.94 10.86
CA ARG A 250 -2.05 13.85 10.06
C ARG A 250 -1.28 14.77 11.02
N LYS A 251 0.05 14.80 10.90
CA LYS A 251 0.93 15.64 11.73
C LYS A 251 1.66 16.65 10.85
N SER A 252 1.77 17.90 11.27
CA SER A 252 2.50 18.93 10.53
C SER A 252 4.01 18.72 10.63
N ASN A 253 4.71 18.95 9.50
CA ASN A 253 6.18 18.92 9.38
C ASN A 253 6.83 20.30 9.43
N SER A 254 6.14 21.33 9.91
CA SER A 254 6.63 22.73 9.97
C SER A 254 7.99 22.90 10.68
N LYS A 255 8.38 21.97 11.54
CA LYS A 255 9.67 21.96 12.26
C LYS A 255 10.85 21.37 11.46
N PHE A 256 10.63 20.89 10.25
CA PHE A 256 11.65 20.31 9.36
C PHE A 256 11.96 21.20 8.15
N LYS A 257 11.53 22.47 8.20
CA LYS A 257 11.88 23.48 7.21
C LYS A 257 13.22 24.13 7.51
#